data_5aead171fb797cf6e2e865368c3d9570
#
_entry.id   5aead171fb797cf6e2e865368c3d9570
#
_cell.length_a   1.000
_cell.length_b   1.000
_cell.length_c   1.000
_cell.angle_alpha   90.00
_cell.angle_beta   90.00
_cell.angle_gamma   90.00
#
_symmetry.space_group_name_H-M   'P 1'
#
loop_
_entity.id
_entity.type
_entity.pdbx_description
1 polymer ?
#
loop_
_entity_poly.entity_id
_entity_poly.type
_entity_poly.pdbx_seq_one_letter_code
_entity_poly.pdbx_strand_id
1 'polypeptide(L)'
;MKLVKLSLVAALAAGAFSAANATPLEEAIKDVDVSGVLRYRYDTGTFDKNWGTPNSNLNDSKQDHKYRAQVNFSAAIADNFKAFIQFDYNAVDGGTGVDNKTNAEKGLFVRQLYLTYTNEDVATSVIAGKQQLNTIWTDNGIDGLVGTGVKVVNNSIDGLTLAAFAVDSFMAAEQGSDLVGHNGSQFNPDSIGNLYGAAAVGSYDLAGGQFNPQLWLAYWDQVAFFYALDASYSTTIFDGINWTLEGAYLGNSVDSDLDSARYANGNLFALKGSIEVNGWDASLGGLYYGDKEKASTVVIEDQGNLGSLLAGEEIFYTTGSRLNGDTGRNIFGYVTGGYTFNETVRVGADFVYGGTKTEATTHLGGGKKLEAVARVDYKYSPKLNFSAFYSYVNLDQGVNTNESADHSTVRLQALYKFLRSFQV
;
A
#
# COMPACT_ATOMS: atom_id res chain seq x y z
N MET A 1 -24.33 -7.11 -5.18
CA MET A 1 -23.79 -6.59 -3.88
C MET A 1 -22.80 -5.49 -4.24
N LYS A 2 -23.07 -4.25 -3.88
CA LYS A 2 -22.16 -3.13 -4.18
C LYS A 2 -20.87 -3.37 -3.41
N LEU A 3 -19.80 -3.72 -4.09
CA LEU A 3 -18.44 -3.55 -3.57
C LEU A 3 -18.22 -2.03 -3.47
N VAL A 4 -18.66 -1.46 -2.36
CA VAL A 4 -18.23 -0.13 -1.97
C VAL A 4 -16.73 -0.26 -1.80
N LYS A 5 -15.96 0.25 -2.75
CA LYS A 5 -14.55 0.58 -2.49
C LYS A 5 -14.59 1.40 -1.21
N LEU A 6 -14.07 0.85 -0.11
CA LEU A 6 -13.82 1.65 1.08
C LEU A 6 -12.84 2.70 0.65
N SER A 7 -13.37 3.88 0.33
CA SER A 7 -12.53 5.05 0.06
C SER A 7 -11.66 5.29 1.30
N LEU A 8 -10.55 5.93 1.12
CA LEU A 8 -9.66 6.38 2.21
C LEU A 8 -10.45 7.10 3.34
N VAL A 9 -11.58 7.73 2.99
CA VAL A 9 -12.56 8.31 3.92
C VAL A 9 -13.04 7.28 4.93
N ALA A 10 -13.36 6.05 4.51
CA ALA A 10 -13.77 5.00 5.46
C ALA A 10 -12.60 4.51 6.32
N ALA A 11 -11.37 4.48 5.80
CA ALA A 11 -10.19 4.13 6.60
C ALA A 11 -9.83 5.25 7.60
N LEU A 12 -9.98 6.52 7.21
CA LEU A 12 -9.81 7.67 8.11
C LEU A 12 -10.97 7.79 9.11
N ALA A 13 -12.20 7.44 8.72
CA ALA A 13 -13.39 7.54 9.56
C ALA A 13 -13.62 6.30 10.44
N ALA A 14 -13.18 5.09 10.04
CA ALA A 14 -13.40 3.88 10.82
C ALA A 14 -12.69 3.87 12.20
N GLY A 15 -11.79 4.81 12.44
CA GLY A 15 -11.21 5.07 13.77
C GLY A 15 -12.00 6.04 14.65
N ALA A 16 -13.05 6.71 14.14
CA ALA A 16 -13.58 7.91 14.78
C ALA A 16 -15.04 7.81 15.30
N PHE A 17 -15.77 6.74 15.08
CA PHE A 17 -17.19 6.70 15.40
C PHE A 17 -17.54 5.75 16.56
N SER A 18 -17.60 6.26 17.75
CA SER A 18 -18.60 5.93 18.77
C SER A 18 -18.61 7.05 19.82
N ALA A 19 -19.78 7.62 20.06
CA ALA A 19 -20.01 8.50 21.21
C ALA A 19 -19.60 7.76 22.47
N ALA A 20 -18.60 8.27 23.18
CA ALA A 20 -18.15 7.71 24.45
C ALA A 20 -18.75 8.53 25.59
N ASN A 21 -19.66 7.94 26.33
CA ASN A 21 -19.93 8.42 27.68
C ASN A 21 -18.71 8.10 28.56
N ALA A 22 -18.29 9.04 29.42
CA ALA A 22 -17.19 8.83 30.34
C ALA A 22 -17.46 7.61 31.23
N THR A 23 -16.72 6.55 30.97
CA THR A 23 -16.70 5.39 31.83
C THR A 23 -15.38 5.36 32.60
N PRO A 24 -15.39 5.06 33.93
CA PRO A 24 -14.16 4.80 34.67
C PRO A 24 -13.33 3.72 33.96
N LEU A 25 -11.99 3.81 34.01
CA LEU A 25 -11.09 2.85 33.36
C LEU A 25 -11.42 1.39 33.68
N GLU A 26 -11.91 1.12 34.89
CA GLU A 26 -12.33 -0.21 35.33
C GLU A 26 -13.60 -0.71 34.61
N GLU A 27 -14.52 0.19 34.25
CA GLU A 27 -15.68 -0.14 33.42
C GLU A 27 -15.30 -0.18 31.93
N ALA A 28 -14.40 0.68 31.48
CA ALA A 28 -13.90 0.68 30.10
C ALA A 28 -13.18 -0.62 29.73
N ILE A 29 -12.57 -1.32 30.68
CA ILE A 29 -11.97 -2.65 30.45
C ILE A 29 -13.03 -3.71 30.11
N LYS A 30 -14.27 -3.52 30.53
CA LYS A 30 -15.40 -4.43 30.21
C LYS A 30 -15.88 -4.23 28.77
N ASP A 31 -15.73 -3.01 28.22
CA ASP A 31 -16.19 -2.62 26.88
C ASP A 31 -15.01 -2.45 25.89
N VAL A 32 -14.03 -3.36 25.96
CA VAL A 32 -12.90 -3.34 25.05
C VAL A 32 -13.29 -4.05 23.76
N ASP A 33 -13.24 -3.34 22.64
CA ASP A 33 -13.32 -3.95 21.32
C ASP A 33 -12.01 -4.65 20.99
N VAL A 34 -12.09 -5.92 20.59
CA VAL A 34 -10.95 -6.70 20.13
C VAL A 34 -11.14 -7.03 18.66
N SER A 35 -10.16 -6.65 17.85
CA SER A 35 -10.13 -6.96 16.43
C SER A 35 -8.74 -7.41 16.00
N GLY A 36 -8.63 -7.92 14.80
CA GLY A 36 -7.30 -8.28 14.31
C GLY A 36 -7.30 -9.02 12.99
N VAL A 37 -6.10 -9.41 12.63
CA VAL A 37 -5.78 -10.10 11.38
C VAL A 37 -4.82 -11.25 11.67
N LEU A 38 -5.09 -12.41 11.08
CA LEU A 38 -4.13 -13.50 10.96
C LEU A 38 -3.89 -13.74 9.48
N ARG A 39 -2.63 -13.68 9.07
CA ARG A 39 -2.19 -13.96 7.70
C ARG A 39 -1.11 -15.02 7.69
N TYR A 40 -1.27 -16.01 6.86
CA TYR A 40 -0.22 -16.92 6.45
C TYR A 40 0.01 -16.77 4.94
N ARG A 41 1.26 -16.61 4.53
CA ARG A 41 1.71 -16.62 3.14
C ARG A 41 2.76 -17.70 2.95
N TYR A 42 2.67 -18.38 1.82
CA TYR A 42 3.75 -19.18 1.30
C TYR A 42 4.16 -18.59 -0.05
N ASP A 43 5.39 -18.14 -0.12
CA ASP A 43 5.99 -17.60 -1.34
C ASP A 43 7.04 -18.59 -1.85
N THR A 44 7.00 -18.90 -3.15
CA THR A 44 8.03 -19.66 -3.84
C THR A 44 8.25 -19.09 -5.23
N GLY A 45 9.41 -19.37 -5.83
CA GLY A 45 9.70 -18.85 -7.14
C GLY A 45 11.02 -19.35 -7.70
N THR A 46 11.23 -19.10 -8.98
CA THR A 46 12.47 -19.39 -9.70
C THR A 46 13.03 -18.10 -10.27
N PHE A 47 14.30 -17.83 -10.02
CA PHE A 47 14.98 -16.60 -10.44
C PHE A 47 16.15 -16.94 -11.36
N ASP A 48 16.23 -16.26 -12.50
CA ASP A 48 17.41 -16.34 -13.37
C ASP A 48 18.65 -15.76 -12.67
N LYS A 49 19.83 -16.28 -13.01
CA LYS A 49 21.13 -15.80 -12.50
C LYS A 49 21.38 -14.30 -12.71
N ASN A 50 20.77 -13.71 -13.76
CA ASN A 50 20.89 -12.29 -14.09
C ASN A 50 19.88 -11.41 -13.33
N TRP A 51 18.98 -11.99 -12.55
CA TRP A 51 17.98 -11.26 -11.78
C TRP A 51 18.55 -10.57 -10.55
N GLY A 52 19.55 -11.18 -9.90
CA GLY A 52 20.09 -10.72 -8.62
C GLY A 52 21.39 -9.94 -8.72
N THR A 53 22.02 -9.69 -7.57
CA THR A 53 23.37 -9.12 -7.52
C THR A 53 24.40 -10.14 -8.06
N PRO A 54 25.54 -9.69 -8.63
CA PRO A 54 26.51 -10.57 -9.28
C PRO A 54 27.06 -11.74 -8.45
N ASN A 55 26.86 -11.70 -7.13
CA ASN A 55 27.35 -12.72 -6.18
C ASN A 55 26.22 -13.61 -5.62
N SER A 56 24.98 -13.45 -6.08
CA SER A 56 23.92 -14.35 -5.65
C SER A 56 23.86 -15.55 -6.60
N ASN A 57 24.13 -16.73 -6.11
CA ASN A 57 23.90 -18.01 -6.80
C ASN A 57 22.39 -18.28 -6.94
N LEU A 58 21.61 -17.30 -7.41
CA LEU A 58 20.15 -17.30 -7.45
C LEU A 58 19.60 -17.99 -8.71
N ASN A 59 20.15 -19.14 -9.07
CA ASN A 59 19.41 -20.13 -9.88
C ASN A 59 18.43 -20.95 -9.02
N ASP A 60 18.13 -20.48 -7.82
CA ASP A 60 17.50 -21.32 -6.82
C ASP A 60 16.04 -20.92 -6.61
N SER A 61 15.19 -21.92 -6.57
CA SER A 61 13.83 -21.77 -6.05
C SER A 61 13.91 -21.35 -4.59
N LYS A 62 13.26 -20.26 -4.24
CA LYS A 62 13.11 -19.81 -2.86
C LYS A 62 11.76 -20.24 -2.32
N GLN A 63 11.75 -20.64 -1.07
CA GLN A 63 10.55 -20.98 -0.33
C GLN A 63 10.54 -20.24 1.00
N ASP A 64 9.58 -19.34 1.17
CA ASP A 64 9.38 -18.56 2.39
C ASP A 64 7.99 -18.79 2.95
N HIS A 65 7.93 -19.01 4.27
CA HIS A 65 6.68 -19.01 5.03
C HIS A 65 6.59 -17.73 5.82
N LYS A 66 5.59 -16.91 5.54
CA LYS A 66 5.42 -15.58 6.14
C LYS A 66 4.17 -15.54 7.00
N TYR A 67 4.35 -15.16 8.24
CA TYR A 67 3.29 -15.06 9.24
C TYR A 67 3.09 -13.62 9.65
N ARG A 68 1.83 -13.20 9.76
CA ARG A 68 1.45 -11.93 10.38
C ARG A 68 0.26 -12.16 11.29
N ALA A 69 0.38 -11.69 12.53
CA ALA A 69 -0.72 -11.67 13.47
C ALA A 69 -0.80 -10.29 14.10
N GLN A 70 -1.91 -9.58 13.89
CA GLN A 70 -2.18 -8.30 14.52
C GLN A 70 -3.38 -8.43 15.42
N VAL A 71 -3.28 -7.98 16.67
CA VAL A 71 -4.37 -7.94 17.62
C VAL A 71 -4.50 -6.52 18.14
N ASN A 72 -5.68 -5.97 17.96
CA ASN A 72 -6.04 -4.61 18.31
C ASN A 72 -6.96 -4.62 19.53
N PHE A 73 -6.68 -3.73 20.46
CA PHE A 73 -7.57 -3.40 21.57
C PHE A 73 -7.92 -1.92 21.49
N SER A 74 -9.19 -1.63 21.65
CA SER A 74 -9.71 -0.27 21.58
C SER A 74 -10.78 -0.07 22.63
N ALA A 75 -10.67 0.99 23.43
CA ALA A 75 -11.61 1.30 24.49
C ALA A 75 -11.82 2.80 24.63
N ALA A 76 -13.05 3.21 24.95
CA ALA A 76 -13.35 4.53 25.46
C ALA A 76 -12.81 4.62 26.90
N ILE A 77 -12.00 5.64 27.21
CA ILE A 77 -11.35 5.79 28.52
C ILE A 77 -11.84 7.03 29.29
N ALA A 78 -12.46 7.96 28.60
CA ALA A 78 -13.11 9.15 29.17
C ALA A 78 -14.07 9.74 28.12
N ASP A 79 -14.81 10.78 28.50
CA ASP A 79 -15.63 11.53 27.55
C ASP A 79 -14.78 12.00 26.37
N ASN A 80 -15.23 11.67 25.16
CA ASN A 80 -14.55 12.01 23.91
C ASN A 80 -13.16 11.41 23.72
N PHE A 81 -12.63 10.59 24.66
CA PHE A 81 -11.31 9.97 24.56
C PHE A 81 -11.40 8.47 24.33
N LYS A 82 -10.64 7.98 23.36
CA LYS A 82 -10.48 6.57 23.05
C LYS A 82 -9.00 6.20 23.02
N ALA A 83 -8.63 5.10 23.66
CA ALA A 83 -7.30 4.52 23.58
C ALA A 83 -7.29 3.37 22.55
N PHE A 84 -6.17 3.22 21.85
CA PHE A 84 -5.94 2.13 20.92
C PHE A 84 -4.54 1.57 21.11
N ILE A 85 -4.42 0.23 21.10
CA ILE A 85 -3.16 -0.48 21.07
C ILE A 85 -3.24 -1.63 20.06
N GLN A 86 -2.18 -1.79 19.26
CA GLN A 86 -2.00 -2.91 18.34
C GLN A 86 -0.72 -3.66 18.67
N PHE A 87 -0.87 -4.94 18.96
CA PHE A 87 0.25 -5.88 19.00
C PHE A 87 0.41 -6.53 17.64
N ASP A 88 1.67 -6.77 17.24
CA ASP A 88 2.02 -7.31 15.95
C ASP A 88 3.11 -8.39 16.09
N TYR A 89 2.86 -9.54 15.47
CA TYR A 89 3.83 -10.59 15.22
C TYR A 89 4.05 -10.67 13.71
N ASN A 90 5.29 -10.48 13.28
CA ASN A 90 5.69 -10.54 11.88
C ASN A 90 6.95 -11.40 11.77
N ALA A 91 6.82 -12.59 11.22
CA ALA A 91 7.91 -13.55 11.12
C ALA A 91 7.97 -14.21 9.76
N VAL A 92 9.17 -14.60 9.39
CA VAL A 92 9.46 -15.39 8.19
C VAL A 92 10.25 -16.62 8.60
N ASP A 93 9.79 -17.79 8.16
CA ASP A 93 10.54 -19.04 8.23
C ASP A 93 11.08 -19.34 6.83
N GLY A 94 12.37 -19.65 6.75
CA GLY A 94 13.00 -20.06 5.51
C GLY A 94 12.72 -21.52 5.19
N GLY A 95 12.39 -21.78 3.93
CA GLY A 95 12.30 -23.14 3.39
C GLY A 95 13.51 -23.52 2.53
N THR A 96 13.32 -24.49 1.65
CA THR A 96 14.35 -24.92 0.69
C THR A 96 14.81 -23.75 -0.17
N GLY A 97 16.11 -23.61 -0.35
CA GLY A 97 16.71 -22.49 -1.12
C GLY A 97 16.87 -21.20 -0.32
N VAL A 98 16.48 -21.15 0.95
CA VAL A 98 16.71 -20.04 1.87
C VAL A 98 17.65 -20.49 2.99
N ASP A 99 17.15 -20.95 4.12
CA ASP A 99 17.99 -21.41 5.23
C ASP A 99 17.44 -22.63 5.97
N ASN A 100 16.27 -23.13 5.58
CA ASN A 100 15.56 -24.27 6.19
C ASN A 100 15.33 -24.12 7.70
N LYS A 101 15.10 -22.87 8.18
CA LYS A 101 14.93 -22.59 9.61
C LYS A 101 13.57 -22.02 9.93
N THR A 102 13.01 -22.49 11.03
CA THR A 102 11.83 -21.87 11.68
C THR A 102 12.29 -20.81 12.67
N ASN A 103 11.75 -19.59 12.56
CA ASN A 103 12.07 -18.49 13.46
C ASN A 103 11.20 -18.56 14.72
N ALA A 104 11.66 -19.27 15.73
CA ALA A 104 10.96 -19.41 17.01
C ALA A 104 11.25 -18.27 18.01
N GLU A 105 12.22 -17.39 17.70
CA GLU A 105 12.66 -16.31 18.60
C GLU A 105 12.00 -14.96 18.31
N LYS A 106 11.26 -14.83 17.20
CA LYS A 106 10.59 -13.58 16.83
C LYS A 106 9.53 -13.22 17.86
N GLY A 107 9.67 -12.07 18.48
CA GLY A 107 8.78 -11.59 19.52
C GLY A 107 7.54 -10.86 19.00
N LEU A 108 6.59 -10.69 19.89
CA LEU A 108 5.44 -9.79 19.73
C LEU A 108 5.89 -8.36 20.08
N PHE A 109 5.50 -7.36 19.29
CA PHE A 109 5.83 -5.96 19.56
C PHE A 109 4.59 -5.05 19.46
N VAL A 110 4.66 -3.87 20.07
CA VAL A 110 3.62 -2.85 19.96
C VAL A 110 3.85 -2.04 18.69
N ARG A 111 2.99 -2.26 17.68
CA ARG A 111 3.08 -1.56 16.41
C ARG A 111 2.41 -0.21 16.43
N GLN A 112 1.24 -0.10 17.06
CA GLN A 112 0.50 1.16 17.22
C GLN A 112 0.08 1.35 18.66
N LEU A 113 0.16 2.59 19.14
CA LEU A 113 -0.32 3.02 20.45
C LEU A 113 -0.63 4.51 20.41
N TYR A 114 -1.92 4.85 20.45
CA TYR A 114 -2.35 6.25 20.37
C TYR A 114 -3.64 6.52 21.14
N LEU A 115 -3.86 7.80 21.41
CA LEU A 115 -5.12 8.33 21.92
C LEU A 115 -5.84 9.10 20.83
N THR A 116 -7.15 8.98 20.81
CA THR A 116 -8.04 9.79 19.97
C THR A 116 -8.92 10.65 20.88
N TYR A 117 -8.93 11.95 20.65
CA TYR A 117 -9.94 12.87 21.16
C TYR A 117 -10.89 13.22 20.04
N THR A 118 -12.20 13.13 20.25
CA THR A 118 -13.22 13.51 19.27
C THR A 118 -14.15 14.57 19.84
N ASN A 119 -14.28 15.68 19.13
CA ASN A 119 -15.30 16.69 19.40
C ASN A 119 -16.39 16.55 18.33
N GLU A 120 -17.56 16.04 18.73
CA GLU A 120 -18.68 15.78 17.84
C GLU A 120 -19.34 17.09 17.34
N ASP A 121 -19.35 18.16 18.15
CA ASP A 121 -19.99 19.43 17.79
C ASP A 121 -19.36 20.08 16.55
N VAL A 122 -18.09 19.83 16.32
CA VAL A 122 -17.31 20.32 15.17
C VAL A 122 -16.79 19.18 14.29
N ALA A 123 -17.28 17.97 14.49
CA ALA A 123 -16.92 16.75 13.75
C ALA A 123 -15.40 16.60 13.54
N THR A 124 -14.62 16.86 14.61
CA THR A 124 -13.15 16.88 14.56
C THR A 124 -12.56 15.85 15.51
N SER A 125 -11.63 15.05 14.99
CA SER A 125 -10.85 14.10 15.79
C SER A 125 -9.36 14.48 15.77
N VAL A 126 -8.71 14.37 16.93
CA VAL A 126 -7.26 14.53 17.09
C VAL A 126 -6.70 13.19 17.56
N ILE A 127 -5.75 12.65 16.83
CA ILE A 127 -5.12 11.36 17.10
C ILE A 127 -3.64 11.62 17.39
N ALA A 128 -3.17 11.21 18.56
CA ALA A 128 -1.80 11.47 19.01
C ALA A 128 -1.13 10.18 19.50
N GLY A 129 0.07 9.91 18.99
CA GLY A 129 0.87 8.75 19.34
C GLY A 129 1.42 8.01 18.13
N LYS A 130 1.78 6.74 18.34
CA LYS A 130 2.30 5.84 17.31
C LYS A 130 1.12 5.25 16.50
N GLN A 131 1.02 5.62 15.23
CA GLN A 131 -0.12 5.30 14.38
C GLN A 131 0.30 5.02 12.94
N GLN A 132 -0.49 4.21 12.22
CA GLN A 132 -0.33 4.03 10.79
C GLN A 132 -0.71 5.31 10.05
N LEU A 133 0.10 5.73 9.06
CA LEU A 133 -0.04 7.04 8.45
C LEU A 133 -1.25 7.13 7.53
N ASN A 134 -1.51 6.12 6.71
CA ASN A 134 -2.66 6.04 5.81
C ASN A 134 -2.76 7.26 4.88
N THR A 135 -1.72 7.53 4.13
CA THR A 135 -1.68 8.60 3.12
C THR A 135 -1.75 8.02 1.71
N ILE A 136 -1.80 8.88 0.69
CA ILE A 136 -1.69 8.42 -0.71
C ILE A 136 -0.30 7.86 -1.04
N TRP A 137 0.73 8.27 -0.28
CA TRP A 137 2.12 7.87 -0.49
C TRP A 137 2.56 6.66 0.32
N THR A 138 1.67 6.08 1.16
CA THR A 138 1.99 4.95 2.05
C THR A 138 1.06 3.77 1.78
N ASP A 139 1.51 2.54 2.05
CA ASP A 139 0.62 1.38 2.08
C ASP A 139 -0.42 1.55 3.20
N ASN A 140 -1.69 1.41 2.86
CA ASN A 140 -2.79 1.52 3.81
C ASN A 140 -3.34 0.14 4.22
N GLY A 141 -2.64 -0.92 3.87
CA GLY A 141 -2.93 -2.30 4.27
C GLY A 141 -2.42 -2.66 5.66
N ILE A 142 -2.28 -3.96 5.90
CA ILE A 142 -1.82 -4.49 7.20
C ILE A 142 -0.31 -4.29 7.43
N ASP A 143 0.43 -4.04 6.37
CA ASP A 143 1.88 -3.84 6.39
C ASP A 143 2.29 -2.35 6.43
N GLY A 144 1.34 -1.41 6.31
CA GLY A 144 1.57 0.02 6.10
C GLY A 144 2.45 0.73 7.12
N LEU A 145 3.07 1.83 6.70
CA LEU A 145 4.03 2.60 7.48
C LEU A 145 3.43 3.17 8.77
N VAL A 146 4.12 2.94 9.87
CA VAL A 146 3.81 3.53 11.17
C VAL A 146 4.77 4.67 11.48
N GLY A 147 4.20 5.77 11.98
CA GLY A 147 4.95 6.89 12.51
C GLY A 147 4.38 7.36 13.84
N THR A 148 5.17 8.12 14.57
CA THR A 148 4.74 8.77 15.81
C THR A 148 4.51 10.25 15.56
N GLY A 149 3.36 10.77 15.99
CA GLY A 149 3.00 12.15 15.76
C GLY A 149 1.55 12.46 16.07
N VAL A 150 1.03 13.50 15.44
CA VAL A 150 -0.35 13.97 15.61
C VAL A 150 -1.03 14.04 14.25
N LYS A 151 -2.28 13.61 14.20
CA LYS A 151 -3.17 13.73 13.04
C LYS A 151 -4.49 14.35 13.49
N VAL A 152 -4.97 15.32 12.73
CA VAL A 152 -6.28 15.95 12.90
C VAL A 152 -7.14 15.59 11.69
N VAL A 153 -8.38 15.19 11.93
CA VAL A 153 -9.36 14.87 10.88
C VAL A 153 -10.64 15.63 11.17
N ASN A 154 -11.18 16.32 10.18
CA ASN A 154 -12.44 17.05 10.25
C ASN A 154 -13.40 16.57 9.16
N ASN A 155 -14.64 16.29 9.55
CA ASN A 155 -15.74 15.85 8.71
C ASN A 155 -16.96 16.78 8.80
N SER A 156 -16.76 18.05 9.15
CA SER A 156 -17.86 19.00 9.35
C SER A 156 -18.51 19.46 8.03
N ILE A 157 -17.87 19.23 6.90
CA ILE A 157 -18.39 19.58 5.59
C ILE A 157 -18.89 18.30 4.91
N ASP A 158 -20.17 18.30 4.51
CA ASP A 158 -20.77 17.14 3.88
C ASP A 158 -20.03 16.74 2.59
N GLY A 159 -19.73 15.45 2.46
CA GLY A 159 -18.97 14.91 1.35
C GLY A 159 -17.48 15.24 1.32
N LEU A 160 -16.93 15.95 2.34
CA LEU A 160 -15.54 16.34 2.40
C LEU A 160 -14.88 15.98 3.74
N THR A 161 -13.79 15.23 3.68
CA THR A 161 -12.89 15.01 4.82
C THR A 161 -11.64 15.86 4.63
N LEU A 162 -11.31 16.67 5.64
CA LEU A 162 -10.06 17.41 5.73
C LEU A 162 -9.16 16.71 6.76
N ALA A 163 -7.88 16.58 6.46
CA ALA A 163 -6.90 16.04 7.41
C ALA A 163 -5.61 16.85 7.39
N ALA A 164 -4.94 16.88 8.53
CA ALA A 164 -3.57 17.39 8.67
C ALA A 164 -2.78 16.48 9.61
N PHE A 165 -1.48 16.32 9.38
CA PHE A 165 -0.64 15.50 10.22
C PHE A 165 0.78 16.05 10.36
N ALA A 166 1.42 15.71 11.47
CA ALA A 166 2.83 15.96 11.74
C ALA A 166 3.41 14.70 12.38
N VAL A 167 4.48 14.19 11.80
CA VAL A 167 5.15 12.94 12.21
C VAL A 167 6.63 13.21 12.36
N ASP A 168 7.22 12.81 13.46
CA ASP A 168 8.64 13.04 13.78
C ASP A 168 9.47 11.76 13.91
N SER A 169 8.85 10.59 13.89
CA SER A 169 9.55 9.30 13.89
C SER A 169 8.82 8.25 13.07
N PHE A 170 9.60 7.33 12.50
CA PHE A 170 9.11 6.31 11.61
C PHE A 170 9.58 4.93 12.03
N MET A 171 8.78 3.90 11.71
CA MET A 171 9.13 2.51 11.93
C MET A 171 10.42 2.16 11.16
N ALA A 172 11.36 1.51 11.84
CA ALA A 172 12.64 1.14 11.26
C ALA A 172 12.53 -0.03 10.26
N ALA A 173 13.52 -0.14 9.36
CA ALA A 173 13.60 -1.21 8.36
C ALA A 173 13.65 -2.61 9.00
N GLU A 174 14.33 -2.76 10.14
CA GLU A 174 14.45 -4.02 10.88
C GLU A 174 13.10 -4.51 11.44
N GLN A 175 12.12 -3.61 11.51
CA GLN A 175 10.75 -3.90 11.92
C GLN A 175 9.81 -4.15 10.73
N GLY A 176 10.35 -4.13 9.49
CA GLY A 176 9.63 -4.38 8.25
C GLY A 176 9.06 -3.12 7.60
N SER A 177 9.69 -1.96 7.80
CA SER A 177 9.35 -0.73 7.07
C SER A 177 9.91 -0.75 5.66
N ASP A 178 9.06 -0.41 4.69
CA ASP A 178 9.41 -0.21 3.29
C ASP A 178 9.54 1.28 2.94
N LEU A 179 9.80 2.11 3.95
CA LEU A 179 10.05 3.55 3.82
C LEU A 179 11.19 3.81 2.82
N VAL A 180 11.03 4.81 1.97
CA VAL A 180 12.06 5.27 1.04
C VAL A 180 13.38 5.53 1.80
N GLY A 181 14.50 5.07 1.22
CA GLY A 181 15.79 5.03 1.93
C GLY A 181 16.03 3.78 2.77
N HIS A 182 15.00 2.97 2.98
CA HIS A 182 15.11 1.63 3.56
C HIS A 182 14.97 0.56 2.46
N ASN A 183 15.21 -0.69 2.76
CA ASN A 183 14.95 -1.86 1.89
C ASN A 183 15.46 -1.74 0.44
N GLY A 184 16.61 -1.10 0.24
CA GLY A 184 17.29 -1.05 -1.05
C GLY A 184 16.76 0.01 -2.04
N SER A 185 15.99 0.97 -1.59
CA SER A 185 15.68 2.18 -2.36
C SER A 185 16.96 2.93 -2.73
N GLN A 186 17.08 3.36 -3.99
CA GLN A 186 18.20 4.20 -4.44
C GLN A 186 18.01 5.66 -3.99
N PHE A 187 16.77 6.08 -3.76
CA PHE A 187 16.48 7.38 -3.14
C PHE A 187 16.65 7.22 -1.62
N ASN A 188 17.83 7.55 -1.14
CA ASN A 188 18.22 7.34 0.26
C ASN A 188 18.75 8.65 0.86
N PRO A 189 17.89 9.52 1.41
CA PRO A 189 18.30 10.74 2.06
C PRO A 189 19.17 10.43 3.30
N ASP A 190 20.22 11.22 3.53
CA ASP A 190 21.16 11.03 4.63
C ASP A 190 20.51 11.18 6.01
N SER A 191 19.41 11.94 6.09
CA SER A 191 18.59 12.08 7.29
C SER A 191 17.11 12.03 6.95
N ILE A 192 16.33 11.44 7.85
CA ILE A 192 14.87 11.42 7.76
C ILE A 192 14.34 12.44 8.75
N GLY A 193 13.94 13.61 8.22
CA GLY A 193 13.36 14.70 9.01
C GLY A 193 11.87 14.50 9.32
N ASN A 194 11.25 15.52 9.91
CA ASN A 194 9.82 15.53 10.20
C ASN A 194 8.99 15.55 8.90
N LEU A 195 7.86 14.86 8.92
CA LEU A 195 6.89 14.87 7.83
C LEU A 195 5.62 15.61 8.27
N TYR A 196 5.29 16.66 7.54
CA TYR A 196 4.06 17.44 7.71
C TYR A 196 3.18 17.26 6.50
N GLY A 197 1.87 17.14 6.68
CA GLY A 197 0.99 17.01 5.52
C GLY A 197 -0.44 17.43 5.77
N ALA A 198 -1.17 17.63 4.69
CA ALA A 198 -2.59 17.92 4.67
C ALA A 198 -3.27 17.21 3.51
N ALA A 199 -4.55 16.90 3.68
CA ALA A 199 -5.37 16.29 2.66
C ALA A 199 -6.79 16.85 2.66
N ALA A 200 -7.38 16.89 1.45
CA ALA A 200 -8.80 17.08 1.22
C ALA A 200 -9.29 15.89 0.39
N VAL A 201 -10.21 15.08 0.95
CA VAL A 201 -10.75 13.88 0.33
C VAL A 201 -12.24 14.01 0.20
N GLY A 202 -12.71 14.05 -1.04
CA GLY A 202 -14.11 14.27 -1.39
C GLY A 202 -14.84 12.98 -1.76
N SER A 203 -16.18 13.01 -1.62
CA SER A 203 -17.08 11.95 -2.07
C SER A 203 -18.43 12.58 -2.41
N TYR A 204 -18.74 12.71 -3.69
CA TYR A 204 -19.87 13.48 -4.17
C TYR A 204 -20.71 12.69 -5.18
N ASP A 205 -22.02 12.78 -5.07
CA ASP A 205 -22.93 12.34 -6.12
C ASP A 205 -22.89 13.35 -7.28
N LEU A 206 -22.49 12.91 -8.46
CA LEU A 206 -22.33 13.74 -9.64
C LEU A 206 -22.88 13.04 -10.89
N ALA A 207 -23.81 13.65 -11.59
CA ALA A 207 -24.34 13.16 -12.87
C ALA A 207 -24.75 11.67 -12.87
N GLY A 208 -25.38 11.21 -11.78
CA GLY A 208 -25.85 9.84 -11.63
C GLY A 208 -24.75 8.82 -11.28
N GLY A 209 -23.58 9.29 -10.94
CA GLY A 209 -22.46 8.48 -10.47
C GLY A 209 -21.83 9.06 -9.21
N GLN A 210 -20.77 8.40 -8.74
CA GLN A 210 -19.99 8.78 -7.57
C GLN A 210 -18.64 9.36 -8.01
N PHE A 211 -18.36 10.61 -7.62
CA PHE A 211 -17.09 11.29 -7.86
C PHE A 211 -16.30 11.42 -6.56
N ASN A 212 -15.07 10.94 -6.54
CA ASN A 212 -14.21 10.89 -5.36
C ASN A 212 -12.84 11.55 -5.66
N PRO A 213 -12.75 12.90 -5.56
CA PRO A 213 -11.49 13.61 -5.72
C PRO A 213 -10.67 13.61 -4.43
N GLN A 214 -9.34 13.62 -4.57
CA GLN A 214 -8.41 13.76 -3.46
C GLN A 214 -7.30 14.75 -3.84
N LEU A 215 -6.95 15.61 -2.90
CA LEU A 215 -5.78 16.49 -2.95
C LEU A 215 -4.94 16.24 -1.71
N TRP A 216 -3.64 15.99 -1.91
CA TRP A 216 -2.69 15.74 -0.85
C TRP A 216 -1.46 16.61 -1.02
N LEU A 217 -0.98 17.19 0.08
CA LEU A 217 0.25 17.97 0.16
C LEU A 217 1.05 17.48 1.35
N ALA A 218 2.37 17.34 1.21
CA ALA A 218 3.25 17.02 2.32
C ALA A 218 4.62 17.68 2.16
N TYR A 219 5.21 18.06 3.25
CA TYR A 219 6.59 18.53 3.33
C TYR A 219 7.39 17.59 4.24
N TRP A 220 8.35 16.93 3.65
CA TRP A 220 9.31 16.10 4.37
C TRP A 220 10.60 16.90 4.50
N ASP A 221 10.87 17.29 5.73
CA ASP A 221 11.96 18.21 6.07
C ASP A 221 13.30 17.69 5.54
N GLN A 222 14.04 18.55 4.83
CA GLN A 222 15.33 18.29 4.17
C GLN A 222 15.26 17.19 3.09
N VAL A 223 14.08 16.73 2.68
CA VAL A 223 13.93 15.69 1.67
C VAL A 223 13.18 16.20 0.44
N ALA A 224 11.90 16.52 0.56
CA ALA A 224 11.10 16.99 -0.56
C ALA A 224 9.74 17.57 -0.13
N PHE A 225 9.16 18.40 -1.00
CA PHE A 225 7.76 18.76 -0.97
C PHE A 225 7.00 17.84 -1.93
N PHE A 226 6.01 17.10 -1.42
CA PHE A 226 5.16 16.17 -2.15
C PHE A 226 3.79 16.75 -2.41
N TYR A 227 3.23 16.46 -3.57
CA TYR A 227 1.85 16.81 -3.93
C TYR A 227 1.22 15.68 -4.73
N ALA A 228 -0.08 15.47 -4.54
CA ALA A 228 -0.82 14.46 -5.26
C ALA A 228 -2.26 14.89 -5.52
N LEU A 229 -2.74 14.57 -6.71
CA LEU A 229 -4.13 14.62 -7.13
C LEU A 229 -4.54 13.22 -7.54
N ASP A 230 -5.65 12.74 -7.00
CA ASP A 230 -6.28 11.50 -7.41
C ASP A 230 -7.78 11.76 -7.56
N ALA A 231 -8.40 11.16 -8.56
CA ALA A 231 -9.83 11.25 -8.72
C ALA A 231 -10.38 10.00 -9.39
N SER A 232 -11.50 9.51 -8.88
CA SER A 232 -12.27 8.46 -9.52
C SER A 232 -13.72 8.88 -9.76
N TYR A 233 -14.27 8.44 -10.87
CA TYR A 233 -15.69 8.56 -11.17
C TYR A 233 -16.26 7.19 -11.51
N SER A 234 -17.31 6.78 -10.82
CA SER A 234 -17.98 5.49 -11.00
C SER A 234 -19.46 5.69 -11.27
N THR A 235 -19.99 5.00 -12.26
CA THR A 235 -21.42 5.02 -12.57
C THR A 235 -21.87 3.70 -13.17
N THR A 236 -23.18 3.48 -13.25
CA THR A 236 -23.79 2.32 -13.92
C THR A 236 -24.39 2.81 -15.24
N ILE A 237 -24.03 2.17 -16.34
CA ILE A 237 -24.53 2.45 -17.69
C ILE A 237 -25.23 1.21 -18.26
N PHE A 238 -26.13 1.40 -19.22
CA PHE A 238 -26.82 0.32 -19.94
C PHE A 238 -27.39 -0.78 -19.02
N ASP A 239 -28.12 -0.38 -17.98
CA ASP A 239 -28.89 -1.26 -17.08
C ASP A 239 -28.07 -2.38 -16.43
N GLY A 240 -26.83 -2.15 -16.05
CA GLY A 240 -26.08 -3.14 -15.25
C GLY A 240 -24.58 -3.18 -15.47
N ILE A 241 -24.02 -2.36 -16.33
CA ILE A 241 -22.57 -2.23 -16.49
C ILE A 241 -22.05 -1.18 -15.51
N ASN A 242 -21.35 -1.61 -14.47
CA ASN A 242 -20.62 -0.70 -13.60
C ASN A 242 -19.33 -0.28 -14.30
N TRP A 243 -19.13 1.02 -14.45
CA TRP A 243 -17.95 1.60 -15.08
C TRP A 243 -17.24 2.55 -14.11
N THR A 244 -15.93 2.51 -14.10
CA THR A 244 -15.11 3.42 -13.29
C THR A 244 -13.95 3.94 -14.12
N LEU A 245 -13.72 5.25 -14.06
CA LEU A 245 -12.52 5.91 -14.53
C LEU A 245 -11.78 6.48 -13.33
N GLU A 246 -10.50 6.18 -13.21
CA GLU A 246 -9.63 6.65 -12.13
C GLU A 246 -8.33 7.18 -12.71
N GLY A 247 -7.87 8.32 -12.22
CA GLY A 247 -6.61 8.92 -12.63
C GLY A 247 -5.90 9.59 -11.47
N ALA A 248 -4.56 9.50 -11.48
CA ALA A 248 -3.73 10.12 -10.48
C ALA A 248 -2.53 10.85 -11.08
N TYR A 249 -2.16 11.93 -10.43
CA TYR A 249 -0.90 12.63 -10.63
C TYR A 249 -0.21 12.81 -9.28
N LEU A 250 0.96 12.23 -9.13
CA LEU A 250 1.83 12.41 -7.96
C LEU A 250 3.12 13.06 -8.40
N GLY A 251 3.63 13.97 -7.59
CA GLY A 251 4.91 14.60 -7.85
C GLY A 251 5.58 15.08 -6.58
N ASN A 252 6.84 15.43 -6.71
CA ASN A 252 7.56 16.12 -5.66
C ASN A 252 8.59 17.11 -6.22
N SER A 253 9.00 18.01 -5.34
CA SER A 253 10.15 18.88 -5.54
C SER A 253 11.16 18.54 -4.46
N VAL A 254 12.28 17.99 -4.88
CA VAL A 254 13.38 17.57 -3.99
C VAL A 254 13.98 18.81 -3.34
N ASP A 255 14.30 18.71 -2.04
CA ASP A 255 14.92 19.79 -1.27
C ASP A 255 16.31 20.11 -1.82
N SER A 256 16.69 21.39 -1.71
CA SER A 256 18.00 21.86 -2.17
C SER A 256 19.18 21.28 -1.37
N ASP A 257 18.91 20.80 -0.16
CA ASP A 257 19.91 20.18 0.70
C ASP A 257 20.28 18.76 0.28
N LEU A 258 19.43 18.13 -0.55
CA LEU A 258 19.77 16.85 -1.17
C LEU A 258 20.75 17.03 -2.35
N ASP A 259 21.61 16.03 -2.53
CA ASP A 259 22.57 16.00 -3.66
C ASP A 259 21.84 15.96 -5.00
N SER A 260 21.75 17.10 -5.65
CA SER A 260 21.12 17.24 -6.97
C SER A 260 21.82 16.47 -8.09
N ALA A 261 23.03 15.96 -7.87
CA ALA A 261 23.71 15.06 -8.81
C ALA A 261 23.14 13.63 -8.73
N ARG A 262 22.61 13.24 -7.59
CA ARG A 262 22.08 11.88 -7.31
C ARG A 262 20.57 11.78 -7.42
N TYR A 263 19.84 12.84 -7.07
CA TYR A 263 18.38 12.83 -6.93
C TYR A 263 17.70 13.77 -7.91
N ALA A 264 16.54 13.32 -8.42
CA ALA A 264 15.66 14.11 -9.27
C ALA A 264 14.27 14.21 -8.67
N ASN A 265 13.53 15.24 -9.09
CA ASN A 265 12.10 15.34 -8.79
C ASN A 265 11.35 14.13 -9.36
N GLY A 266 10.52 13.51 -8.53
CA GLY A 266 9.64 12.44 -8.95
C GLY A 266 8.37 12.98 -9.59
N ASN A 267 7.82 12.21 -10.52
CA ASN A 267 6.48 12.42 -11.08
C ASN A 267 5.85 11.08 -11.47
N LEU A 268 4.55 11.00 -11.36
CA LEU A 268 3.75 9.86 -11.82
C LEU A 268 2.44 10.36 -12.40
N PHE A 269 2.10 9.83 -13.58
CA PHE A 269 0.79 9.93 -14.20
C PHE A 269 0.24 8.53 -14.35
N ALA A 270 -0.96 8.27 -13.85
CA ALA A 270 -1.65 7.01 -14.00
C ALA A 270 -3.10 7.23 -14.40
N LEU A 271 -3.61 6.34 -15.25
CA LEU A 271 -5.01 6.35 -15.69
C LEU A 271 -5.48 4.91 -15.84
N LYS A 272 -6.71 4.62 -15.36
CA LYS A 272 -7.35 3.32 -15.46
C LYS A 272 -8.84 3.45 -15.75
N GLY A 273 -9.33 2.73 -16.73
CA GLY A 273 -10.73 2.44 -16.93
C GLY A 273 -11.06 1.01 -16.51
N SER A 274 -12.17 0.79 -15.82
CA SER A 274 -12.62 -0.55 -15.44
C SER A 274 -14.12 -0.71 -15.64
N ILE A 275 -14.54 -1.94 -15.92
CA ILE A 275 -15.92 -2.35 -16.07
C ILE A 275 -16.20 -3.62 -15.25
N GLU A 276 -17.43 -3.70 -14.73
CA GLU A 276 -17.94 -4.90 -14.06
C GLU A 276 -19.36 -5.19 -14.55
N VAL A 277 -19.62 -6.42 -14.99
CA VAL A 277 -20.94 -6.84 -15.46
C VAL A 277 -21.12 -8.34 -15.28
N ASN A 278 -22.20 -8.75 -14.61
CA ASN A 278 -22.60 -10.17 -14.48
C ASN A 278 -21.46 -11.10 -14.03
N GLY A 279 -20.67 -10.67 -13.05
CA GLY A 279 -19.54 -11.45 -12.53
C GLY A 279 -18.24 -11.28 -13.33
N TRP A 280 -18.28 -10.72 -14.53
CA TRP A 280 -17.07 -10.34 -15.28
C TRP A 280 -16.54 -9.00 -14.78
N ASP A 281 -15.24 -8.91 -14.67
CA ASP A 281 -14.51 -7.66 -14.45
C ASP A 281 -13.38 -7.53 -15.47
N ALA A 282 -13.11 -6.31 -15.91
CA ALA A 282 -11.98 -6.01 -16.78
C ALA A 282 -11.47 -4.59 -16.53
N SER A 283 -10.18 -4.38 -16.72
CA SER A 283 -9.61 -3.04 -16.72
C SER A 283 -8.52 -2.86 -17.76
N LEU A 284 -8.36 -1.62 -18.20
CA LEU A 284 -7.28 -1.15 -19.05
C LEU A 284 -6.68 0.09 -18.41
N GLY A 285 -5.37 0.13 -18.28
CA GLY A 285 -4.71 1.27 -17.68
C GLY A 285 -3.26 1.41 -18.13
N GLY A 286 -2.64 2.47 -17.62
CA GLY A 286 -1.24 2.72 -17.87
C GLY A 286 -0.69 3.79 -16.95
N LEU A 287 0.64 3.84 -16.85
CA LEU A 287 1.37 4.77 -16.00
C LEU A 287 2.69 5.17 -16.63
N TYR A 288 3.11 6.38 -16.25
CA TYR A 288 4.39 6.98 -16.61
C TYR A 288 5.01 7.62 -15.37
N TYR A 289 6.25 7.28 -15.02
CA TYR A 289 6.93 7.83 -13.84
C TYR A 289 8.46 7.69 -13.91
N GLY A 290 9.14 8.41 -12.99
CA GLY A 290 10.54 8.24 -12.69
C GLY A 290 11.47 9.10 -13.54
N ASP A 291 12.77 9.00 -13.29
CA ASP A 291 13.85 9.71 -13.96
C ASP A 291 14.91 8.74 -14.51
N LYS A 292 15.43 8.99 -15.73
CA LYS A 292 16.34 8.07 -16.41
C LYS A 292 17.79 8.15 -15.96
N GLU A 293 18.19 9.24 -15.29
CA GLU A 293 19.58 9.53 -14.94
C GLU A 293 19.82 9.45 -13.43
N LYS A 294 18.81 9.81 -12.64
CA LYS A 294 18.92 9.99 -11.21
C LYS A 294 17.86 9.20 -10.46
N ALA A 295 18.13 8.90 -9.21
CA ALA A 295 17.12 8.29 -8.34
C ALA A 295 15.98 9.28 -8.09
N SER A 296 14.76 8.82 -8.22
CA SER A 296 13.55 9.59 -7.91
C SER A 296 12.54 8.72 -7.19
N THR A 297 11.69 9.33 -6.38
CA THR A 297 10.58 8.65 -5.72
C THR A 297 9.27 9.31 -6.08
N VAL A 298 8.19 8.56 -6.12
CA VAL A 298 6.82 9.11 -6.30
C VAL A 298 5.92 8.78 -5.11
N VAL A 299 6.37 7.87 -4.25
CA VAL A 299 5.72 7.48 -3.00
C VAL A 299 6.74 7.47 -1.86
N ILE A 300 6.28 7.47 -0.63
CA ILE A 300 7.13 7.47 0.57
C ILE A 300 7.42 6.04 1.03
N GLU A 301 6.50 5.12 0.80
CA GLU A 301 6.61 3.73 1.21
C GLU A 301 6.05 2.82 0.13
N ASP A 302 6.75 1.72 -0.14
CA ASP A 302 6.36 0.61 -1.02
C ASP A 302 5.80 1.09 -2.37
N GLN A 303 4.55 0.80 -2.67
CA GLN A 303 3.82 1.28 -3.86
C GLN A 303 2.83 2.42 -3.53
N GLY A 304 2.88 2.97 -2.30
CA GLY A 304 1.89 3.91 -1.81
C GLY A 304 0.49 3.31 -1.78
N ASN A 305 -0.53 4.14 -1.74
CA ASN A 305 -1.93 3.72 -1.85
C ASN A 305 -2.42 3.72 -3.32
N LEU A 306 -1.59 3.26 -4.25
CA LEU A 306 -1.86 3.27 -5.69
C LEU A 306 -2.37 1.93 -6.22
N GLY A 307 -2.65 0.95 -5.36
CA GLY A 307 -3.04 -0.41 -5.76
C GLY A 307 -4.26 -0.49 -6.67
N SER A 308 -5.16 0.50 -6.65
CA SER A 308 -6.28 0.59 -7.60
C SER A 308 -5.82 0.91 -9.03
N LEU A 309 -4.70 1.63 -9.20
CA LEU A 309 -4.16 2.09 -10.48
C LEU A 309 -3.05 1.20 -11.03
N LEU A 310 -2.59 0.21 -10.26
CA LEU A 310 -1.55 -0.73 -10.65
C LEU A 310 -2.18 -2.07 -11.10
N ALA A 311 -1.41 -2.85 -11.84
CA ALA A 311 -1.71 -4.23 -12.19
C ALA A 311 -0.41 -5.06 -12.12
N GLY A 312 -0.54 -6.38 -12.06
CA GLY A 312 0.59 -7.26 -11.79
C GLY A 312 0.84 -7.46 -10.30
N GLU A 313 1.91 -8.19 -9.96
CA GLU A 313 2.28 -8.54 -8.59
C GLU A 313 3.75 -8.21 -8.29
N GLU A 314 4.63 -8.29 -9.30
CA GLU A 314 6.08 -8.28 -9.11
C GLU A 314 6.82 -7.21 -9.92
N ILE A 315 6.24 -6.74 -11.03
CA ILE A 315 6.95 -5.87 -11.98
C ILE A 315 7.39 -4.53 -11.36
N PHE A 316 6.59 -3.98 -10.45
CA PHE A 316 6.89 -2.72 -9.77
C PHE A 316 7.84 -2.88 -8.56
N TYR A 317 8.25 -4.12 -8.25
CA TYR A 317 9.33 -4.42 -7.29
C TYR A 317 10.66 -4.70 -7.98
N THR A 318 10.68 -4.73 -9.33
CA THR A 318 11.93 -4.94 -10.08
C THR A 318 12.80 -3.68 -10.09
N THR A 319 14.10 -3.87 -10.03
CA THR A 319 15.07 -2.76 -10.12
C THR A 319 14.84 -1.92 -11.37
N GLY A 320 14.87 -0.60 -11.21
CA GLY A 320 14.56 0.38 -12.27
C GLY A 320 13.09 0.75 -12.37
N SER A 321 12.17 0.00 -11.76
CA SER A 321 10.71 0.26 -11.83
C SER A 321 10.02 0.44 -10.48
N ARG A 322 10.76 0.50 -9.38
CA ARG A 322 10.17 0.74 -8.05
C ARG A 322 9.63 2.16 -7.93
N LEU A 323 8.47 2.29 -7.30
CA LEU A 323 7.85 3.60 -7.08
C LEU A 323 8.44 4.34 -5.88
N ASN A 324 8.94 3.60 -4.89
CA ASN A 324 9.53 4.15 -3.66
C ASN A 324 11.01 4.55 -3.78
N GLY A 325 11.48 4.82 -4.98
CA GLY A 325 12.81 5.39 -5.19
C GLY A 325 13.76 4.51 -5.99
N ASP A 326 13.80 4.74 -7.28
CA ASP A 326 14.70 4.05 -8.19
C ASP A 326 15.23 4.99 -9.27
N THR A 327 16.24 4.55 -10.02
CA THR A 327 16.71 5.22 -11.24
C THR A 327 16.09 4.52 -12.42
N GLY A 328 15.25 5.22 -13.15
CA GLY A 328 14.55 4.67 -14.31
C GLY A 328 13.31 5.49 -14.67
N ARG A 329 13.18 5.83 -15.94
CA ARG A 329 11.95 6.42 -16.48
C ARG A 329 11.10 5.32 -17.07
N ASN A 330 9.92 5.16 -16.53
CA ASN A 330 9.04 4.02 -16.74
C ASN A 330 7.79 4.40 -17.55
N ILE A 331 7.42 3.56 -18.48
CA ILE A 331 6.13 3.56 -19.17
C ILE A 331 5.60 2.14 -19.15
N PHE A 332 4.39 1.94 -18.60
CA PHE A 332 3.69 0.68 -18.58
C PHE A 332 2.25 0.85 -19.01
N GLY A 333 1.75 -0.11 -19.78
CA GLY A 333 0.33 -0.32 -20.02
C GLY A 333 -0.07 -1.70 -19.54
N TYR A 334 -1.32 -1.87 -19.18
CA TYR A 334 -1.81 -3.16 -18.70
C TYR A 334 -3.28 -3.40 -19.05
N VAL A 335 -3.63 -4.67 -19.08
CA VAL A 335 -5.00 -5.15 -19.13
C VAL A 335 -5.18 -6.20 -18.05
N THR A 336 -6.34 -6.16 -17.38
CA THR A 336 -6.74 -7.19 -16.42
C THR A 336 -8.11 -7.72 -16.78
N GLY A 337 -8.40 -8.96 -16.42
CA GLY A 337 -9.72 -9.52 -16.59
C GLY A 337 -9.96 -10.66 -15.62
N GLY A 338 -11.22 -10.88 -15.26
CA GLY A 338 -11.60 -11.93 -14.36
C GLY A 338 -13.08 -12.28 -14.42
N TYR A 339 -13.41 -13.40 -13.80
CA TYR A 339 -14.78 -13.83 -13.59
C TYR A 339 -14.98 -14.38 -12.19
N THR A 340 -16.04 -13.93 -11.54
CA THR A 340 -16.44 -14.37 -10.19
C THR A 340 -17.59 -15.36 -10.27
N PHE A 341 -17.32 -16.59 -9.88
CA PHE A 341 -18.31 -17.67 -9.80
C PHE A 341 -19.05 -17.58 -8.45
N ASN A 342 -20.39 -17.60 -8.50
CA ASN A 342 -21.25 -17.64 -7.33
C ASN A 342 -20.87 -16.62 -6.24
N GLU A 343 -20.34 -15.45 -6.61
CA GLU A 343 -19.91 -14.38 -5.71
C GLU A 343 -18.79 -14.81 -4.70
N THR A 344 -18.18 -15.96 -4.88
CA THR A 344 -17.23 -16.55 -3.92
C THR A 344 -15.85 -16.85 -4.51
N VAL A 345 -15.76 -17.37 -5.72
CA VAL A 345 -14.49 -17.73 -6.36
C VAL A 345 -14.25 -16.82 -7.55
N ARG A 346 -13.22 -16.02 -7.52
CA ARG A 346 -12.77 -15.23 -8.68
C ARG A 346 -11.53 -15.87 -9.30
N VAL A 347 -11.55 -16.05 -10.60
CA VAL A 347 -10.39 -16.41 -11.43
C VAL A 347 -10.07 -15.22 -12.32
N GLY A 348 -8.83 -14.81 -12.37
CA GLY A 348 -8.41 -13.64 -13.13
C GLY A 348 -7.00 -13.74 -13.67
N ALA A 349 -6.68 -12.82 -14.59
CA ALA A 349 -5.35 -12.67 -15.15
C ALA A 349 -5.05 -11.19 -15.38
N ASP A 350 -3.76 -10.84 -15.23
CA ASP A 350 -3.22 -9.53 -15.57
C ASP A 350 -2.11 -9.71 -16.60
N PHE A 351 -2.00 -8.74 -17.48
CA PHE A 351 -0.90 -8.62 -18.41
C PHE A 351 -0.39 -7.18 -18.36
N VAL A 352 0.88 -7.02 -18.00
CA VAL A 352 1.55 -5.72 -17.92
C VAL A 352 2.71 -5.71 -18.91
N TYR A 353 2.81 -4.68 -19.71
CA TYR A 353 3.88 -4.53 -20.68
C TYR A 353 4.35 -3.08 -20.74
N GLY A 354 5.63 -2.92 -20.85
CA GLY A 354 6.24 -1.60 -20.96
C GLY A 354 7.75 -1.66 -20.90
N GLY A 355 8.34 -0.72 -20.16
CA GLY A 355 9.78 -0.74 -20.01
C GLY A 355 10.30 0.44 -19.21
N THR A 356 11.58 0.33 -18.91
CA THR A 356 12.37 1.28 -18.15
C THR A 356 13.48 1.83 -19.05
N LYS A 357 13.58 3.14 -19.17
CA LYS A 357 14.73 3.81 -19.79
C LYS A 357 15.67 4.31 -18.70
N THR A 358 16.92 3.86 -18.74
CA THR A 358 17.99 4.35 -17.85
C THR A 358 19.19 4.78 -18.68
N GLU A 359 19.86 5.85 -18.27
CA GLU A 359 21.16 6.32 -18.78
C GLU A 359 22.28 6.10 -17.76
N ALA A 360 21.98 5.42 -16.65
CA ALA A 360 22.98 5.06 -15.65
C ALA A 360 24.10 4.23 -16.29
N THR A 361 25.33 4.49 -15.87
CA THR A 361 26.52 3.75 -16.34
C THR A 361 26.51 2.28 -15.93
N THR A 362 25.69 1.93 -14.96
CA THR A 362 25.38 0.57 -14.54
C THR A 362 23.99 0.21 -15.06
N HIS A 363 23.84 -0.98 -15.65
CA HIS A 363 22.55 -1.47 -16.14
C HIS A 363 21.65 -1.81 -14.94
N LEU A 364 20.78 -0.88 -14.56
CA LEU A 364 19.90 -1.00 -13.38
C LEU A 364 18.48 -1.33 -13.82
N GLY A 365 18.29 -2.51 -14.40
CA GLY A 365 16.95 -3.00 -14.77
C GLY A 365 16.29 -2.20 -15.90
N GLY A 366 17.07 -1.77 -16.91
CA GLY A 366 16.57 -1.09 -18.12
C GLY A 366 15.89 -2.05 -19.11
N GLY A 367 15.43 -1.49 -20.23
CA GLY A 367 14.86 -2.24 -21.35
C GLY A 367 13.36 -2.53 -21.20
N LYS A 368 12.85 -3.41 -22.06
CA LYS A 368 11.45 -3.84 -22.03
C LYS A 368 11.20 -4.75 -20.83
N LYS A 369 10.00 -4.69 -20.30
CA LYS A 369 9.53 -5.50 -19.18
C LYS A 369 8.12 -6.00 -19.46
N LEU A 370 7.89 -7.25 -19.09
CA LEU A 370 6.61 -7.91 -19.23
C LEU A 370 6.30 -8.67 -17.95
N GLU A 371 5.05 -8.58 -17.50
CA GLU A 371 4.53 -9.48 -16.47
C GLU A 371 3.21 -10.09 -16.91
N ALA A 372 3.05 -11.39 -16.66
CA ALA A 372 1.80 -12.12 -16.82
C ALA A 372 1.45 -12.77 -15.49
N VAL A 373 0.23 -12.50 -14.99
CA VAL A 373 -0.26 -13.04 -13.73
C VAL A 373 -1.52 -13.85 -13.97
N ALA A 374 -1.59 -15.02 -13.34
CA ALA A 374 -2.83 -15.78 -13.16
C ALA A 374 -3.15 -15.82 -11.67
N ARG A 375 -4.41 -15.56 -11.29
CA ARG A 375 -4.82 -15.51 -9.89
C ARG A 375 -6.15 -16.20 -9.62
N VAL A 376 -6.30 -16.68 -8.39
CA VAL A 376 -7.54 -17.21 -7.85
C VAL A 376 -7.75 -16.62 -6.47
N ASP A 377 -8.95 -16.07 -6.24
CA ASP A 377 -9.39 -15.59 -4.94
C ASP A 377 -10.62 -16.38 -4.51
N TYR A 378 -10.61 -16.90 -3.28
CA TYR A 378 -11.71 -17.65 -2.70
C TYR A 378 -12.16 -17.02 -1.40
N LYS A 379 -13.36 -16.45 -1.43
CA LYS A 379 -14.03 -15.88 -0.27
C LYS A 379 -14.78 -17.00 0.46
N TYR A 380 -14.08 -17.72 1.34
CA TYR A 380 -14.68 -18.80 2.13
C TYR A 380 -15.77 -18.30 3.07
N SER A 381 -15.54 -17.15 3.68
CA SER A 381 -16.52 -16.47 4.54
C SER A 381 -16.26 -14.95 4.54
N PRO A 382 -17.14 -14.12 5.14
CA PRO A 382 -16.84 -12.68 5.30
C PRO A 382 -15.54 -12.38 6.06
N LYS A 383 -15.03 -13.35 6.83
CA LYS A 383 -13.83 -13.20 7.67
C LYS A 383 -12.60 -13.93 7.14
N LEU A 384 -12.78 -15.00 6.35
CA LEU A 384 -11.68 -15.85 5.87
C LEU A 384 -11.65 -15.88 4.35
N ASN A 385 -10.52 -15.42 3.80
CA ASN A 385 -10.26 -15.42 2.38
C ASN A 385 -8.96 -16.18 2.08
N PHE A 386 -8.97 -16.93 0.99
CA PHE A 386 -7.80 -17.55 0.40
C PHE A 386 -7.49 -16.87 -0.93
N SER A 387 -6.22 -16.68 -1.23
CA SER A 387 -5.79 -16.20 -2.53
C SER A 387 -4.55 -16.96 -3.00
N ALA A 388 -4.40 -17.08 -4.29
CA ALA A 388 -3.23 -17.63 -4.93
C ALA A 388 -2.94 -16.87 -6.21
N PHE A 389 -1.66 -16.67 -6.52
CA PHE A 389 -1.25 -16.21 -7.83
C PHE A 389 0.02 -16.92 -8.31
N TYR A 390 0.17 -16.96 -9.62
CA TYR A 390 1.40 -17.21 -10.33
C TYR A 390 1.73 -15.97 -11.15
N SER A 391 2.91 -15.41 -10.97
CA SER A 391 3.45 -14.31 -11.76
C SER A 391 4.69 -14.76 -12.50
N TYR A 392 4.80 -14.38 -13.77
CA TYR A 392 5.99 -14.52 -14.59
C TYR A 392 6.42 -13.13 -15.06
N VAL A 393 7.64 -12.75 -14.74
CA VAL A 393 8.27 -11.49 -15.16
C VAL A 393 9.44 -11.77 -16.07
N ASN A 394 9.50 -11.05 -17.20
CA ASN A 394 10.64 -11.07 -18.12
C ASN A 394 11.16 -9.65 -18.34
N LEU A 395 12.49 -9.50 -18.29
CA LEU A 395 13.22 -8.27 -18.50
C LEU A 395 14.20 -8.44 -19.65
N ASP A 396 14.28 -7.45 -20.56
CA ASP A 396 15.31 -7.40 -21.61
C ASP A 396 16.72 -7.24 -21.00
N GLN A 397 16.83 -6.52 -19.89
CA GLN A 397 18.09 -6.29 -19.18
C GLN A 397 17.90 -6.58 -17.70
N GLY A 398 18.67 -7.53 -17.19
CA GLY A 398 18.77 -7.82 -15.78
C GLY A 398 19.53 -6.74 -15.00
N VAL A 399 19.64 -6.96 -13.70
CA VAL A 399 20.39 -6.07 -12.80
C VAL A 399 21.89 -6.23 -13.08
N ASN A 400 22.57 -5.11 -13.38
CA ASN A 400 24.01 -5.06 -13.67
C ASN A 400 24.47 -5.88 -14.88
N THR A 401 23.58 -6.28 -15.77
CA THR A 401 23.91 -6.99 -17.01
C THR A 401 23.14 -6.46 -18.21
N ASN A 402 23.66 -6.71 -19.43
CA ASN A 402 22.93 -6.47 -20.68
C ASN A 402 22.14 -7.70 -21.14
N GLU A 403 22.17 -8.78 -20.38
CA GLU A 403 21.48 -10.02 -20.69
C GLU A 403 20.07 -9.99 -20.15
N SER A 404 19.16 -10.69 -20.80
CA SER A 404 17.79 -10.86 -20.32
C SER A 404 17.76 -11.63 -19.01
N ALA A 405 16.76 -11.35 -18.22
CA ALA A 405 16.49 -12.06 -16.97
C ALA A 405 15.00 -12.34 -16.84
N ASP A 406 14.66 -13.45 -16.22
CA ASP A 406 13.28 -13.74 -15.84
C ASP A 406 13.16 -14.29 -14.42
N HIS A 407 11.96 -14.21 -13.89
CA HIS A 407 11.60 -14.94 -12.69
C HIS A 407 10.12 -15.30 -12.68
N SER A 408 9.78 -16.30 -11.91
CA SER A 408 8.42 -16.63 -11.58
C SER A 408 8.20 -16.63 -10.07
N THR A 409 7.05 -16.17 -9.64
CA THR A 409 6.63 -16.16 -8.23
C THR A 409 5.28 -16.85 -8.11
N VAL A 410 5.18 -17.74 -7.13
CA VAL A 410 3.91 -18.32 -6.67
C VAL A 410 3.67 -17.84 -5.25
N ARG A 411 2.50 -17.28 -4.99
CA ARG A 411 2.04 -16.95 -3.65
C ARG A 411 0.76 -17.66 -3.33
N LEU A 412 0.72 -18.29 -2.16
CA LEU A 412 -0.50 -18.80 -1.54
C LEU A 412 -0.73 -18.03 -0.26
N GLN A 413 -1.95 -17.56 -0.04
CA GLN A 413 -2.28 -16.78 1.16
C GLN A 413 -3.59 -17.22 1.76
N ALA A 414 -3.62 -17.31 3.10
CA ALA A 414 -4.82 -17.34 3.90
C ALA A 414 -4.88 -16.09 4.78
N LEU A 415 -5.98 -15.35 4.73
CA LEU A 415 -6.21 -14.12 5.48
C LEU A 415 -7.50 -14.23 6.27
N TYR A 416 -7.39 -14.21 7.60
CA TYR A 416 -8.52 -14.18 8.52
C TYR A 416 -8.59 -12.84 9.24
N LYS A 417 -9.77 -12.20 9.19
CA LYS A 417 -10.07 -10.95 9.91
C LYS A 417 -11.14 -11.23 10.95
N PHE A 418 -10.96 -10.75 12.17
CA PHE A 418 -11.93 -10.89 13.23
C PHE A 418 -12.23 -9.56 13.92
N LEU A 419 -13.46 -9.43 14.38
CA LEU A 419 -13.93 -8.37 15.24
C LEU A 419 -14.79 -8.99 16.32
N ARG A 420 -14.53 -8.68 17.57
CA ARG A 420 -15.35 -9.05 18.70
C ARG A 420 -15.53 -7.83 19.60
N SER A 421 -16.77 -7.37 19.73
CA SER A 421 -17.18 -6.43 20.75
C SER A 421 -17.64 -7.24 21.96
N PHE A 422 -17.06 -6.98 23.13
CA PHE A 422 -17.52 -7.56 24.37
C PHE A 422 -18.66 -6.68 24.90
N GLN A 423 -19.90 -7.06 24.61
CA GLN A 423 -21.06 -6.58 25.36
C GLN A 423 -21.26 -7.52 26.55
N VAL A 424 -21.16 -7.02 27.77
CA VAL A 424 -21.49 -7.73 29.00
C VAL A 424 -22.90 -7.36 29.44
#